data_071edb0d11815d5fee645c0bdb652ba6
#
_entry.id   071edb0d11815d5fee645c0bdb652ba6
#
_cell.length_a   1.000
_cell.length_b   1.000
_cell.length_c   1.000
_cell.angle_alpha   90.00
_cell.angle_beta   90.00
_cell.angle_gamma   90.00
#
_symmetry.space_group_name_H-M   'P 1'
#
loop_
_entity.id
_entity.type
_entity.pdbx_description
1 polymer ?
#
loop_
_entity_poly.entity_id
_entity_poly.type
_entity_poly.pdbx_seq_one_letter_code
_entity_poly.pdbx_strand_id
1 'polypeptide(L)'
;MACLNAEKLSISRDKIAKIICGYTSTNISLDQFDDIIKEHKDIKIELIGIDTLSHDLALRYPHIAKEQLGIAIDTNQFFDTEDFVRVYDANGINAPIDCRFLHRQEEIKKICKSINENVVTILTGPSGIGKTRLALETCRILDKDDLSVYCIKNNGNLLYEDMKYYIDVVGNYLLFFDDANMVPSLDNVLNAISTLPEGYNVKVLITVRDYAKDRVIKSVSKYFRYSIVEIGKFNDSDIK
;
A
#
# COMPACT_ATOMS: atom_id res chain seq x y z
N MET A 1 5.18 -8.28 37.27
CA MET A 1 4.91 -6.86 36.87
C MET A 1 3.56 -6.68 36.20
N ALA A 2 3.18 -7.44 35.19
CA ALA A 2 1.87 -7.27 34.50
C ALA A 2 0.67 -7.47 35.45
N CYS A 3 0.69 -8.46 36.35
CA CYS A 3 -0.35 -8.67 37.34
C CYS A 3 -0.41 -7.52 38.37
N LEU A 4 0.74 -6.98 38.80
CA LEU A 4 0.78 -5.81 39.68
C LEU A 4 0.21 -4.55 39.01
N ASN A 5 0.36 -4.39 37.72
CA ASN A 5 -0.26 -3.29 36.97
C ASN A 5 -1.77 -3.48 36.82
N ALA A 6 -2.23 -4.72 36.63
CA ALA A 6 -3.65 -5.04 36.59
C ALA A 6 -4.35 -4.75 37.94
N GLU A 7 -3.70 -5.10 39.04
CA GLU A 7 -4.18 -4.77 40.39
C GLU A 7 -4.26 -3.25 40.62
N LYS A 8 -3.27 -2.47 40.17
CA LYS A 8 -3.31 -0.99 40.19
C LYS A 8 -4.45 -0.39 39.38
N LEU A 9 -4.88 -1.06 38.31
CA LEU A 9 -6.00 -0.68 37.47
C LEU A 9 -7.34 -1.26 37.94
N SER A 10 -7.36 -1.93 39.13
CA SER A 10 -8.53 -2.62 39.67
C SER A 10 -9.12 -3.70 38.76
N ILE A 11 -8.26 -4.32 37.94
CA ILE A 11 -8.62 -5.44 37.08
C ILE A 11 -8.38 -6.74 37.84
N SER A 12 -9.42 -7.50 38.06
CA SER A 12 -9.35 -8.80 38.74
C SER A 12 -8.63 -9.83 37.84
N ARG A 13 -7.79 -10.69 38.45
CA ARG A 13 -6.92 -11.68 37.73
C ARG A 13 -7.72 -12.62 36.82
N ASP A 14 -8.92 -13.02 37.24
CA ASP A 14 -9.83 -13.89 36.50
C ASP A 14 -10.38 -13.24 35.20
N LYS A 15 -10.21 -11.92 35.03
CA LYS A 15 -10.55 -11.19 33.83
C LYS A 15 -9.40 -11.06 32.82
N ILE A 16 -8.21 -11.53 33.19
CA ILE A 16 -7.03 -11.48 32.31
C ILE A 16 -7.00 -12.74 31.44
N ALA A 17 -7.34 -12.61 30.17
CA ALA A 17 -7.35 -13.72 29.23
C ALA A 17 -5.95 -14.01 28.65
N LYS A 18 -5.11 -13.00 28.53
CA LYS A 18 -3.78 -13.10 27.90
C LYS A 18 -2.85 -12.00 28.42
N ILE A 19 -1.59 -12.33 28.59
CA ILE A 19 -0.50 -11.37 28.85
C ILE A 19 0.48 -11.44 27.68
N ILE A 20 0.80 -10.28 27.12
CA ILE A 20 1.83 -10.14 26.09
C ILE A 20 3.00 -9.37 26.72
N CYS A 21 4.18 -9.98 26.72
CA CYS A 21 5.40 -9.39 27.25
C CYS A 21 6.41 -9.19 26.13
N GLY A 22 6.72 -7.94 25.79
CA GLY A 22 7.87 -7.57 24.98
C GLY A 22 9.15 -7.56 25.84
N TYR A 23 10.25 -8.08 25.33
CA TYR A 23 11.55 -8.01 25.99
C TYR A 23 12.67 -7.67 25.00
N THR A 24 13.68 -6.94 25.50
CA THR A 24 14.79 -6.41 24.69
C THR A 24 16.11 -7.11 24.92
N SER A 25 16.18 -8.04 25.91
CA SER A 25 17.37 -8.84 26.16
C SER A 25 17.51 -9.97 25.14
N THR A 26 18.73 -10.34 24.83
CA THR A 26 19.03 -11.48 23.96
C THR A 26 18.54 -12.77 24.58
N ASN A 27 17.72 -13.50 23.85
CA ASN A 27 17.29 -14.87 24.07
C ASN A 27 16.91 -15.30 25.49
N ILE A 28 15.64 -15.39 25.77
CA ILE A 28 15.12 -16.21 26.86
C ILE A 28 15.37 -17.66 26.47
N SER A 29 16.03 -18.46 27.34
CA SER A 29 16.21 -19.88 27.10
C SER A 29 14.87 -20.61 27.15
N LEU A 30 14.78 -21.78 26.53
CA LEU A 30 13.55 -22.61 26.55
C LEU A 30 13.18 -22.95 28.00
N ASP A 31 14.17 -23.21 28.88
CA ASP A 31 13.92 -23.52 30.28
C ASP A 31 13.30 -22.34 31.02
N GLN A 32 13.80 -21.12 30.79
CA GLN A 32 13.26 -19.90 31.39
C GLN A 32 11.83 -19.62 30.88
N PHE A 33 11.58 -19.90 29.61
CA PHE A 33 10.25 -19.78 29.02
C PHE A 33 9.26 -20.77 29.64
N ASP A 34 9.67 -22.03 29.77
CA ASP A 34 8.88 -23.08 30.38
C ASP A 34 8.56 -22.80 31.85
N ASP A 35 9.50 -22.25 32.59
CA ASP A 35 9.32 -21.89 34.01
C ASP A 35 8.27 -20.77 34.14
N ILE A 36 8.33 -19.73 33.30
CA ILE A 36 7.33 -18.65 33.28
C ILE A 36 5.94 -19.21 33.00
N ILE A 37 5.79 -20.12 32.03
CA ILE A 37 4.51 -20.72 31.69
C ILE A 37 4.01 -21.64 32.81
N LYS A 38 4.87 -22.41 33.44
CA LYS A 38 4.53 -23.29 34.57
C LYS A 38 4.00 -22.52 35.77
N GLU A 39 4.56 -21.35 36.06
CA GLU A 39 4.11 -20.49 37.17
C GLU A 39 2.75 -19.86 36.94
N HIS A 40 2.31 -19.73 35.66
CA HIS A 40 1.10 -19.01 35.24
C HIS A 40 0.19 -19.81 34.34
N LYS A 41 -0.07 -21.08 34.69
CA LYS A 41 -0.88 -22.03 33.87
C LYS A 41 -2.32 -21.58 33.59
N ASP A 42 -2.84 -20.69 34.38
CA ASP A 42 -4.19 -20.14 34.31
C ASP A 42 -4.31 -18.96 33.32
N ILE A 43 -3.21 -18.43 32.82
CA ILE A 43 -3.19 -17.27 31.93
C ILE A 43 -2.35 -17.60 30.69
N LYS A 44 -2.85 -17.28 29.51
CA LYS A 44 -2.07 -17.36 28.27
C LYS A 44 -0.98 -16.31 28.25
N ILE A 45 0.30 -16.73 28.25
CA ILE A 45 1.45 -15.81 28.15
C ILE A 45 2.04 -15.92 26.75
N GLU A 46 2.30 -14.79 26.14
CA GLU A 46 3.01 -14.64 24.88
C GLU A 46 4.23 -13.76 25.09
N LEU A 47 5.41 -14.28 24.77
CA LEU A 47 6.69 -13.56 24.88
C LEU A 47 7.11 -13.12 23.47
N ILE A 48 7.38 -11.83 23.31
CA ILE A 48 7.82 -11.25 22.03
C ILE A 48 9.20 -10.65 22.24
N GLY A 49 10.21 -11.30 21.67
CA GLY A 49 11.59 -10.85 21.72
C GLY A 49 11.88 -9.68 20.79
N ILE A 50 13.03 -9.05 20.99
CA ILE A 50 13.46 -7.91 20.19
C ILE A 50 13.55 -8.23 18.70
N ASP A 51 14.00 -9.44 18.35
CA ASP A 51 14.12 -9.86 16.95
C ASP A 51 12.74 -9.93 16.25
N THR A 52 11.76 -10.52 16.94
CA THR A 52 10.38 -10.58 16.44
C THR A 52 9.76 -9.18 16.34
N LEU A 53 9.95 -8.35 17.37
CA LEU A 53 9.50 -6.97 17.38
C LEU A 53 10.12 -6.15 16.25
N SER A 54 11.43 -6.25 16.05
CA SER A 54 12.15 -5.54 15.00
C SER A 54 11.69 -5.98 13.61
N HIS A 55 11.52 -7.29 13.42
CA HIS A 55 11.01 -7.85 12.17
C HIS A 55 9.57 -7.38 11.89
N ASP A 56 8.69 -7.41 12.87
CA ASP A 56 7.31 -6.98 12.70
C ASP A 56 7.19 -5.48 12.46
N LEU A 57 7.98 -4.67 13.17
CA LEU A 57 8.03 -3.22 12.92
C LEU A 57 8.57 -2.91 11.53
N ALA A 58 9.58 -3.64 11.06
CA ALA A 58 10.18 -3.39 9.75
C ALA A 58 9.28 -3.82 8.58
N LEU A 59 8.59 -4.96 8.70
CA LEU A 59 7.89 -5.58 7.58
C LEU A 59 6.37 -5.48 7.63
N ARG A 60 5.79 -5.36 8.83
CA ARG A 60 4.33 -5.37 9.01
C ARG A 60 3.76 -4.04 9.47
N TYR A 61 4.52 -3.32 10.31
CA TYR A 61 4.03 -2.11 10.97
C TYR A 61 5.01 -0.93 10.83
N PRO A 62 5.48 -0.61 9.60
CA PRO A 62 6.45 0.48 9.38
C PRO A 62 5.93 1.84 9.86
N HIS A 63 4.61 2.07 9.80
CA HIS A 63 3.99 3.28 10.32
C HIS A 63 4.18 3.43 11.84
N ILE A 64 4.10 2.34 12.62
CA ILE A 64 4.35 2.37 14.08
C ILE A 64 5.81 2.70 14.35
N ALA A 65 6.75 2.14 13.57
CA ALA A 65 8.17 2.47 13.69
C ALA A 65 8.42 3.97 13.45
N LYS A 66 7.78 4.54 12.42
CA LYS A 66 7.86 5.98 12.12
C LYS A 66 7.25 6.84 13.23
N GLU A 67 6.01 6.57 13.62
CA GLU A 67 5.27 7.37 14.59
C GLU A 67 5.85 7.31 16.00
N GLN A 68 6.23 6.11 16.46
CA GLN A 68 6.62 5.88 17.85
C GLN A 68 8.12 5.94 18.08
N LEU A 69 8.92 5.61 17.08
CA LEU A 69 10.39 5.51 17.20
C LEU A 69 11.11 6.53 16.31
N GLY A 70 10.43 7.24 15.42
CA GLY A 70 11.04 8.14 14.44
C GLY A 70 11.88 7.42 13.37
N ILE A 71 11.70 6.11 13.21
CA ILE A 71 12.47 5.28 12.26
C ILE A 71 11.73 5.21 10.95
N ALA A 72 12.29 5.83 9.90
CA ALA A 72 11.79 5.69 8.53
C ALA A 72 12.23 4.33 7.96
N ILE A 73 11.27 3.52 7.54
CA ILE A 73 11.51 2.20 6.94
C ILE A 73 11.00 2.24 5.50
N ASP A 74 11.88 1.97 4.54
CA ASP A 74 11.48 1.80 3.15
C ASP A 74 10.80 0.42 2.97
N THR A 75 9.55 0.45 2.55
CA THR A 75 8.73 -0.76 2.36
C THR A 75 8.89 -1.36 0.98
N ASN A 76 9.55 -0.65 0.06
CA ASN A 76 9.72 -1.05 -1.34
C ASN A 76 8.40 -1.37 -2.08
N GLN A 77 7.34 -0.64 -1.74
CA GLN A 77 6.04 -0.73 -2.42
C GLN A 77 5.55 0.62 -2.94
N PHE A 78 5.91 1.72 -2.27
CA PHE A 78 5.55 3.08 -2.67
C PHE A 78 6.79 3.78 -3.24
N PHE A 79 6.68 4.24 -4.44
CA PHE A 79 7.76 4.87 -5.18
C PHE A 79 7.30 6.22 -5.72
N ASP A 80 8.21 7.17 -5.84
CA ASP A 80 7.99 8.29 -6.75
C ASP A 80 8.02 7.79 -8.21
N THR A 81 7.75 8.68 -9.15
CA THR A 81 7.65 8.31 -10.56
C THR A 81 8.98 7.84 -11.15
N GLU A 82 10.11 8.35 -10.68
CA GLU A 82 11.44 8.03 -11.20
C GLU A 82 11.96 6.70 -10.63
N ASP A 83 11.77 6.50 -9.31
CA ASP A 83 12.18 5.26 -8.66
C ASP A 83 11.30 4.09 -9.13
N PHE A 84 10.02 4.31 -9.40
CA PHE A 84 9.16 3.30 -10.00
C PHE A 84 9.69 2.81 -11.36
N VAL A 85 10.15 3.72 -12.22
CA VAL A 85 10.77 3.36 -13.50
C VAL A 85 11.99 2.48 -13.30
N ARG A 86 12.89 2.87 -12.39
CA ARG A 86 14.11 2.10 -12.10
C ARG A 86 13.78 0.68 -11.64
N VAL A 87 12.83 0.55 -10.70
CA VAL A 87 12.40 -0.76 -10.18
C VAL A 87 11.64 -1.58 -11.23
N TYR A 88 10.89 -0.92 -12.12
CA TYR A 88 10.16 -1.59 -13.19
C TYR A 88 11.12 -2.17 -14.24
N ASP A 89 12.08 -1.36 -14.71
CA ASP A 89 13.01 -1.73 -15.77
C ASP A 89 14.08 -2.72 -15.27
N ALA A 90 14.47 -2.68 -14.00
CA ALA A 90 15.42 -3.62 -13.41
C ALA A 90 14.96 -5.09 -13.45
N ASN A 91 13.66 -5.34 -13.56
CA ASN A 91 13.15 -6.73 -13.66
C ASN A 91 13.37 -7.38 -15.03
N GLY A 92 13.76 -6.64 -16.06
CA GLY A 92 14.21 -7.16 -17.36
C GLY A 92 13.23 -8.00 -18.20
N ILE A 93 12.02 -8.26 -17.70
CA ILE A 93 11.01 -9.13 -18.34
C ILE A 93 10.06 -8.31 -19.21
N ASN A 94 9.84 -7.06 -18.87
CA ASN A 94 8.92 -6.15 -19.55
C ASN A 94 9.68 -5.27 -20.55
N ALA A 95 8.96 -4.71 -21.52
CA ALA A 95 9.53 -3.65 -22.37
C ALA A 95 9.92 -2.45 -21.48
N PRO A 96 11.10 -1.85 -21.68
CA PRO A 96 11.55 -0.69 -20.92
C PRO A 96 10.52 0.45 -20.99
N ILE A 97 10.26 1.07 -19.86
CA ILE A 97 9.39 2.26 -19.78
C ILE A 97 10.16 3.57 -19.72
N ASP A 98 11.49 3.51 -19.60
CA ASP A 98 12.38 4.66 -19.69
C ASP A 98 12.76 4.96 -21.14
N CYS A 99 11.78 5.34 -21.94
CA CYS A 99 11.99 5.75 -23.32
C CYS A 99 11.19 7.04 -23.59
N ARG A 100 11.53 7.78 -24.64
CA ARG A 100 10.78 8.97 -25.01
C ARG A 100 9.30 8.63 -25.23
N PHE A 101 8.41 9.32 -24.51
CA PHE A 101 6.98 9.18 -24.70
C PHE A 101 6.55 9.93 -25.97
N LEU A 102 5.93 9.21 -26.89
CA LEU A 102 5.48 9.73 -28.16
C LEU A 102 3.99 9.41 -28.33
N HIS A 103 3.28 10.37 -28.93
CA HIS A 103 1.84 10.23 -29.20
C HIS A 103 0.97 10.12 -27.92
N ARG A 104 -0.33 9.84 -28.05
CA ARG A 104 -1.32 9.61 -26.96
C ARG A 104 -1.58 10.83 -26.04
N GLN A 105 -1.32 12.04 -26.50
CA GLN A 105 -1.62 13.26 -25.73
C GLN A 105 -3.12 13.41 -25.43
N GLU A 106 -3.99 12.94 -26.35
CA GLU A 106 -5.43 12.99 -26.14
C GLU A 106 -5.88 12.00 -25.07
N GLU A 107 -5.25 10.83 -25.00
CA GLU A 107 -5.48 9.87 -23.92
C GLU A 107 -5.03 10.43 -22.57
N ILE A 108 -3.87 11.08 -22.51
CA ILE A 108 -3.40 11.76 -21.29
C ILE A 108 -4.42 12.80 -20.83
N LYS A 109 -4.90 13.67 -21.74
CA LYS A 109 -5.92 14.67 -21.40
C LYS A 109 -7.20 14.03 -20.86
N LYS A 110 -7.66 12.92 -21.45
CA LYS A 110 -8.82 12.17 -20.99
C LYS A 110 -8.59 11.60 -19.58
N ILE A 111 -7.40 11.05 -19.32
CA ILE A 111 -7.05 10.49 -18.01
C ILE A 111 -6.98 11.61 -16.97
N CYS A 112 -6.28 12.72 -17.25
CA CYS A 112 -6.22 13.87 -16.34
C CYS A 112 -7.61 14.42 -16.02
N LYS A 113 -8.47 14.57 -17.02
CA LYS A 113 -9.86 14.99 -16.81
C LYS A 113 -10.60 13.99 -15.90
N SER A 114 -10.46 12.70 -16.17
CA SER A 114 -11.08 11.64 -15.39
C SER A 114 -10.63 11.65 -13.91
N ILE A 115 -9.33 11.82 -13.65
CA ILE A 115 -8.77 11.94 -12.29
C ILE A 115 -9.35 13.15 -11.56
N ASN A 116 -9.50 14.28 -12.23
CA ASN A 116 -10.09 15.47 -11.62
C ASN A 116 -11.56 15.26 -11.25
N GLU A 117 -12.34 14.61 -12.10
CA GLU A 117 -13.78 14.44 -11.93
C GLU A 117 -14.18 13.27 -11.03
N ASN A 118 -13.30 12.26 -10.85
CA ASN A 118 -13.60 11.04 -10.11
C ASN A 118 -12.54 10.74 -9.04
N VAL A 119 -12.91 9.95 -8.04
CA VAL A 119 -11.97 9.44 -7.05
C VAL A 119 -11.10 8.34 -7.66
N VAL A 120 -11.71 7.44 -8.44
CA VAL A 120 -11.00 6.32 -9.08
C VAL A 120 -11.10 6.40 -10.60
N THR A 121 -9.96 6.34 -11.28
CA THR A 121 -9.84 6.21 -12.73
C THR A 121 -9.21 4.88 -13.08
N ILE A 122 -9.88 4.09 -13.91
CA ILE A 122 -9.43 2.75 -14.33
C ILE A 122 -9.01 2.79 -15.79
N LEU A 123 -7.73 2.49 -16.06
CA LEU A 123 -7.21 2.29 -17.40
C LEU A 123 -7.30 0.82 -17.78
N THR A 124 -7.99 0.49 -18.84
CA THR A 124 -8.12 -0.86 -19.34
C THR A 124 -7.72 -0.94 -20.80
N GLY A 125 -7.41 -2.14 -21.28
CA GLY A 125 -7.03 -2.41 -22.66
C GLY A 125 -6.16 -3.65 -22.77
N PRO A 126 -5.87 -4.14 -23.99
CA PRO A 126 -5.08 -5.32 -24.23
C PRO A 126 -3.71 -5.31 -23.54
N SER A 127 -3.16 -6.50 -23.27
CA SER A 127 -1.79 -6.61 -22.75
C SER A 127 -0.79 -6.00 -23.74
N GLY A 128 0.26 -5.33 -23.22
CA GLY A 128 1.29 -4.72 -24.06
C GLY A 128 0.91 -3.42 -24.77
N ILE A 129 -0.31 -2.90 -24.60
CA ILE A 129 -0.78 -1.68 -25.27
C ILE A 129 -0.16 -0.38 -24.72
N GLY A 130 0.60 -0.46 -23.63
CA GLY A 130 1.27 0.68 -23.02
C GLY A 130 0.48 1.37 -21.89
N LYS A 131 -0.44 0.67 -21.21
CA LYS A 131 -1.22 1.23 -20.08
C LYS A 131 -0.34 1.79 -18.98
N THR A 132 0.62 1.00 -18.49
CA THR A 132 1.57 1.38 -17.43
C THR A 132 2.35 2.62 -17.83
N ARG A 133 2.87 2.64 -19.05
CA ARG A 133 3.61 3.79 -19.58
C ARG A 133 2.76 5.06 -19.63
N LEU A 134 1.52 4.94 -20.11
CA LEU A 134 0.59 6.04 -20.21
C LEU A 134 0.17 6.57 -18.82
N ALA A 135 -0.09 5.67 -17.88
CA ALA A 135 -0.38 6.01 -16.49
C ALA A 135 0.78 6.75 -15.83
N LEU A 136 2.00 6.24 -15.98
CA LEU A 136 3.21 6.85 -15.44
C LEU A 136 3.45 8.25 -16.00
N GLU A 137 3.29 8.44 -17.31
CA GLU A 137 3.42 9.76 -17.93
C GLU A 137 2.35 10.74 -17.41
N THR A 138 1.14 10.24 -17.17
CA THR A 138 0.08 11.03 -16.53
C THR A 138 0.47 11.42 -15.10
N CYS A 139 1.04 10.49 -14.33
CA CYS A 139 1.54 10.75 -12.98
C CYS A 139 2.62 11.85 -13.01
N ARG A 140 3.61 11.76 -13.88
CA ARG A 140 4.67 12.79 -14.05
C ARG A 140 4.11 14.18 -14.37
N ILE A 141 3.09 14.26 -15.21
CA ILE A 141 2.45 15.55 -15.55
C ILE A 141 1.68 16.13 -14.37
N LEU A 142 1.11 15.29 -13.52
CA LEU A 142 0.32 15.68 -12.37
C LEU A 142 1.16 15.88 -11.10
N ASP A 143 2.38 15.34 -11.06
CA ASP A 143 3.31 15.48 -9.94
C ASP A 143 3.77 16.92 -9.79
N LYS A 144 3.17 17.65 -8.85
CA LYS A 144 3.38 19.06 -8.57
C LYS A 144 3.40 19.30 -7.07
N ASP A 145 3.87 20.48 -6.65
CA ASP A 145 4.12 20.83 -5.25
C ASP A 145 2.97 20.58 -4.26
N ASP A 146 1.72 20.61 -4.73
CA ASP A 146 0.52 20.41 -3.91
C ASP A 146 -0.12 19.03 -4.05
N LEU A 147 0.47 18.12 -4.82
CA LEU A 147 -0.02 16.75 -5.05
C LEU A 147 1.10 15.73 -4.87
N SER A 148 1.02 14.93 -3.83
CA SER A 148 1.94 13.82 -3.62
C SER A 148 1.55 12.62 -4.50
N VAL A 149 2.41 12.24 -5.42
CA VAL A 149 2.18 11.12 -6.34
C VAL A 149 2.97 9.90 -5.90
N TYR A 150 2.28 8.79 -5.67
CA TYR A 150 2.91 7.51 -5.36
C TYR A 150 2.54 6.46 -6.39
N CYS A 151 3.56 5.84 -6.99
CA CYS A 151 3.42 4.67 -7.84
C CYS A 151 3.61 3.41 -7.01
N ILE A 152 2.62 2.51 -7.04
CA ILE A 152 2.55 1.37 -6.13
C ILE A 152 2.84 0.09 -6.89
N LYS A 153 3.85 -0.65 -6.41
CA LYS A 153 4.22 -1.98 -6.89
C LYS A 153 4.13 -2.97 -5.73
N ASN A 154 3.17 -3.86 -5.80
CA ASN A 154 3.00 -4.85 -4.75
C ASN A 154 4.17 -5.83 -4.71
N ASN A 155 4.73 -6.07 -3.52
CA ASN A 155 5.80 -7.04 -3.25
C ASN A 155 5.35 -8.21 -2.35
N GLY A 156 4.04 -8.31 -2.07
CA GLY A 156 3.45 -9.34 -1.22
C GLY A 156 3.24 -8.96 0.23
N ASN A 157 3.76 -7.81 0.67
CA ASN A 157 3.54 -7.29 2.02
C ASN A 157 2.16 -6.61 2.17
N LEU A 158 1.79 -6.26 3.39
CA LEU A 158 0.52 -5.62 3.72
C LEU A 158 0.48 -4.17 3.25
N LEU A 159 0.05 -3.95 2.02
CA LEU A 159 -0.02 -2.62 1.40
C LEU A 159 -0.84 -1.60 2.21
N TYR A 160 -1.86 -2.05 2.95
CA TYR A 160 -2.65 -1.19 3.82
C TYR A 160 -1.81 -0.54 4.94
N GLU A 161 -0.88 -1.27 5.52
CA GLU A 161 -0.02 -0.75 6.59
C GLU A 161 1.00 0.24 6.03
N ASP A 162 1.54 -0.04 4.83
CA ASP A 162 2.42 0.90 4.14
C ASP A 162 1.70 2.19 3.75
N MET A 163 0.44 2.09 3.33
CA MET A 163 -0.37 3.26 3.00
C MET A 163 -0.46 4.23 4.18
N LYS A 164 -0.63 3.75 5.42
CA LYS A 164 -0.62 4.61 6.62
C LYS A 164 0.71 5.33 6.83
N TYR A 165 1.81 4.71 6.39
CA TYR A 165 3.14 5.31 6.49
C TYR A 165 3.32 6.47 5.50
N TYR A 166 2.82 6.32 4.25
CA TYR A 166 3.02 7.31 3.18
C TYR A 166 1.92 8.38 3.13
N ILE A 167 0.71 8.06 3.61
CA ILE A 167 -0.43 8.99 3.70
C ILE A 167 -0.64 9.36 5.18
N ASP A 168 0.35 9.96 5.79
CA ASP A 168 0.36 10.30 7.22
C ASP A 168 -0.03 11.76 7.51
N VAL A 169 -0.04 12.62 6.51
CA VAL A 169 -0.36 14.04 6.62
C VAL A 169 -1.60 14.38 5.80
N VAL A 170 -2.42 15.28 6.31
CA VAL A 170 -3.55 15.86 5.56
C VAL A 170 -3.04 16.52 4.29
N GLY A 171 -3.63 16.17 3.13
CA GLY A 171 -3.15 16.68 1.84
C GLY A 171 -3.80 16.02 0.63
N ASN A 172 -3.25 16.31 -0.54
CA ASN A 172 -3.68 15.78 -1.82
C ASN A 172 -2.73 14.67 -2.27
N TYR A 173 -3.30 13.52 -2.66
CA TYR A 173 -2.56 12.32 -3.05
C TYR A 173 -3.10 11.73 -4.34
N LEU A 174 -2.19 11.27 -5.19
CA LEU A 174 -2.50 10.41 -6.33
C LEU A 174 -1.78 9.07 -6.16
N LEU A 175 -2.55 7.99 -6.03
CA LEU A 175 -2.03 6.63 -5.90
C LEU A 175 -2.19 5.91 -7.23
N PHE A 176 -1.10 5.55 -7.85
CA PHE A 176 -1.10 4.76 -9.08
C PHE A 176 -0.85 3.28 -8.78
N PHE A 177 -1.82 2.43 -9.03
CA PHE A 177 -1.74 0.97 -8.91
C PHE A 177 -1.52 0.35 -10.28
N ASP A 178 -0.32 -0.16 -10.52
CA ASP A 178 -0.05 -0.91 -11.74
C ASP A 178 -0.51 -2.37 -11.60
N ASP A 179 -1.14 -2.89 -12.67
CA ASP A 179 -1.71 -4.25 -12.71
C ASP A 179 -2.50 -4.58 -11.42
N ALA A 180 -3.50 -3.78 -11.07
CA ALA A 180 -4.26 -3.88 -9.81
C ALA A 180 -4.91 -5.25 -9.57
N ASN A 181 -5.07 -6.07 -10.62
CA ASN A 181 -5.49 -7.45 -10.49
C ASN A 181 -4.48 -8.35 -9.75
N MET A 182 -3.24 -7.89 -9.62
CA MET A 182 -2.17 -8.58 -8.90
C MET A 182 -2.01 -8.06 -7.46
N VAL A 183 -2.75 -7.03 -7.07
CA VAL A 183 -2.69 -6.47 -5.71
C VAL A 183 -3.53 -7.33 -4.76
N PRO A 184 -2.92 -8.06 -3.82
CA PRO A 184 -3.64 -8.77 -2.79
C PRO A 184 -4.41 -7.77 -1.93
N SER A 185 -5.63 -8.12 -1.55
CA SER A 185 -6.42 -7.29 -0.64
C SER A 185 -6.68 -5.85 -1.13
N LEU A 186 -6.82 -5.65 -2.46
CA LEU A 186 -7.21 -4.34 -3.03
C LEU A 186 -8.46 -3.77 -2.34
N ASP A 187 -9.42 -4.61 -1.98
CA ASP A 187 -10.61 -4.22 -1.22
C ASP A 187 -10.27 -3.53 0.11
N ASN A 188 -9.27 -4.02 0.84
CA ASN A 188 -8.87 -3.45 2.13
C ASN A 188 -8.25 -2.06 1.94
N VAL A 189 -7.43 -1.89 0.90
CA VAL A 189 -6.82 -0.60 0.55
C VAL A 189 -7.89 0.42 0.15
N LEU A 190 -8.82 0.03 -0.71
CA LEU A 190 -9.92 0.90 -1.15
C LEU A 190 -10.84 1.28 0.03
N ASN A 191 -11.14 0.32 0.92
CA ASN A 191 -11.89 0.59 2.14
C ASN A 191 -11.16 1.61 3.02
N ALA A 192 -9.85 1.43 3.21
CA ALA A 192 -9.05 2.35 4.01
C ALA A 192 -9.06 3.78 3.44
N ILE A 193 -8.90 3.93 2.12
CA ILE A 193 -9.01 5.23 1.45
C ILE A 193 -10.40 5.84 1.67
N SER A 194 -11.46 5.03 1.60
CA SER A 194 -12.84 5.51 1.77
C SER A 194 -13.17 5.98 3.19
N THR A 195 -12.37 5.56 4.17
CA THR A 195 -12.56 5.87 5.59
C THR A 195 -11.56 6.89 6.13
N LEU A 196 -10.72 7.48 5.27
CA LEU A 196 -9.81 8.53 5.66
C LEU A 196 -10.57 9.74 6.22
N PRO A 197 -10.02 10.40 7.25
CA PRO A 197 -10.62 11.60 7.83
C PRO A 197 -10.77 12.74 6.81
N GLU A 198 -11.58 13.73 7.17
CA GLU A 198 -11.71 14.96 6.40
C GLU A 198 -10.34 15.66 6.23
N GLY A 199 -10.09 16.22 5.05
CA GLY A 199 -8.82 16.87 4.70
C GLY A 199 -7.89 16.00 3.86
N TYR A 200 -8.04 14.68 3.88
CA TYR A 200 -7.31 13.80 2.96
C TYR A 200 -8.05 13.71 1.63
N ASN A 201 -7.43 14.21 0.57
CA ASN A 201 -7.97 14.10 -0.79
C ASN A 201 -7.16 13.10 -1.60
N VAL A 202 -7.61 11.85 -1.63
CA VAL A 202 -6.90 10.77 -2.32
C VAL A 202 -7.59 10.43 -3.62
N LYS A 203 -6.85 10.53 -4.73
CA LYS A 203 -7.22 10.07 -6.06
C LYS A 203 -6.50 8.76 -6.37
N VAL A 204 -7.14 7.90 -7.13
CA VAL A 204 -6.61 6.58 -7.47
C VAL A 204 -6.63 6.38 -8.98
N LEU A 205 -5.47 6.08 -9.54
CA LEU A 205 -5.30 5.67 -10.93
C LEU A 205 -4.94 4.18 -10.95
N ILE A 206 -5.67 3.39 -11.73
CA ILE A 206 -5.50 1.94 -11.77
C ILE A 206 -5.26 1.50 -13.20
N THR A 207 -4.23 0.67 -13.45
CA THR A 207 -4.17 -0.13 -14.67
C THR A 207 -4.69 -1.53 -14.41
N VAL A 208 -5.43 -2.07 -15.36
CA VAL A 208 -5.95 -3.44 -15.29
C VAL A 208 -5.98 -4.08 -16.67
N ARG A 209 -5.75 -5.38 -16.73
CA ARG A 209 -5.89 -6.18 -17.95
C ARG A 209 -7.36 -6.49 -18.22
N ASP A 210 -7.75 -6.56 -19.48
CA ASP A 210 -9.16 -6.75 -19.88
C ASP A 210 -9.83 -7.93 -19.19
N TYR A 211 -9.14 -9.07 -19.08
CA TYR A 211 -9.69 -10.26 -18.45
C TYR A 211 -10.00 -10.12 -16.94
N ALA A 212 -9.38 -9.16 -16.27
CA ALA A 212 -9.54 -8.91 -14.84
C ALA A 212 -10.38 -7.65 -14.53
N LYS A 213 -10.80 -6.92 -15.56
CA LYS A 213 -11.53 -5.66 -15.48
C LYS A 213 -12.73 -5.76 -14.54
N ASP A 214 -13.61 -6.74 -14.76
CA ASP A 214 -14.86 -6.87 -13.99
C ASP A 214 -14.61 -7.14 -12.51
N ARG A 215 -13.56 -7.90 -12.19
CA ARG A 215 -13.17 -8.16 -10.80
C ARG A 215 -12.73 -6.87 -10.11
N VAL A 216 -11.88 -6.07 -10.74
CA VAL A 216 -11.39 -4.80 -10.18
C VAL A 216 -12.54 -3.80 -10.06
N ILE A 217 -13.41 -3.69 -11.08
CA ILE A 217 -14.60 -2.84 -11.04
C ILE A 217 -15.50 -3.22 -9.85
N LYS A 218 -15.73 -4.52 -9.63
CA LYS A 218 -16.55 -5.01 -8.52
C LYS A 218 -15.97 -4.59 -7.16
N SER A 219 -14.65 -4.57 -7.01
CA SER A 219 -13.98 -4.09 -5.81
C SER A 219 -14.13 -2.59 -5.64
N VAL A 220 -13.82 -1.82 -6.69
CA VAL A 220 -13.89 -0.35 -6.67
C VAL A 220 -15.31 0.16 -6.42
N SER A 221 -16.31 -0.42 -7.08
CA SER A 221 -17.72 0.02 -7.01
C SER A 221 -18.37 -0.13 -5.63
N LYS A 222 -17.75 -0.88 -4.71
CA LYS A 222 -18.20 -0.98 -3.32
C LYS A 222 -17.99 0.31 -2.54
N TYR A 223 -16.96 1.08 -2.90
CA TYR A 223 -16.49 2.21 -2.12
C TYR A 223 -16.56 3.54 -2.86
N PHE A 224 -16.37 3.53 -4.20
CA PHE A 224 -16.20 4.75 -4.98
C PHE A 224 -16.99 4.76 -6.28
N ARG A 225 -17.38 5.96 -6.70
CA ARG A 225 -17.66 6.23 -8.11
C ARG A 225 -16.34 6.22 -8.88
N TYR A 226 -16.36 5.67 -10.08
CA TYR A 226 -15.18 5.50 -10.91
C TYR A 226 -15.49 5.88 -12.36
N SER A 227 -14.43 6.14 -13.12
CA SER A 227 -14.50 6.21 -14.57
C SER A 227 -13.56 5.18 -15.20
N ILE A 228 -13.87 4.78 -16.42
CA ILE A 228 -13.07 3.84 -17.20
C ILE A 228 -12.57 4.57 -18.44
N VAL A 229 -11.26 4.48 -18.67
CA VAL A 229 -10.60 4.94 -19.88
C VAL A 229 -10.05 3.72 -20.61
N GLU A 230 -10.63 3.40 -21.75
CA GLU A 230 -10.19 2.28 -22.58
C GLU A 230 -9.08 2.74 -23.53
N ILE A 231 -7.96 2.00 -23.52
CA ILE A 231 -6.80 2.28 -24.35
C ILE A 231 -6.82 1.35 -25.56
N GLY A 232 -7.00 1.94 -26.72
CA GLY A 232 -6.99 1.27 -28.01
C GLY A 232 -5.60 1.10 -28.61
N LYS A 233 -5.52 0.36 -29.73
CA LYS A 233 -4.29 0.29 -30.53
C LYS A 233 -3.96 1.66 -31.12
N PHE A 234 -2.68 1.87 -31.42
CA PHE A 234 -2.26 3.02 -32.23
C PHE A 234 -2.93 3.00 -33.59
N ASN A 235 -3.28 4.15 -34.08
CA ASN A 235 -3.72 4.29 -35.47
C ASN A 235 -2.51 4.19 -36.41
N ASP A 236 -2.72 3.81 -37.66
CA ASP A 236 -1.63 3.69 -38.65
C ASP A 236 -0.87 5.00 -38.86
N SER A 237 -1.49 6.15 -38.58
CA SER A 237 -0.86 7.48 -38.57
C SER A 237 0.11 7.70 -37.42
N ASP A 238 -0.01 6.95 -36.32
CA ASP A 238 0.80 7.11 -35.11
C ASP A 238 2.05 6.25 -35.15
N ILE A 239 2.16 5.34 -36.15
CA ILE A 239 3.26 4.35 -36.29
C ILE A 239 4.32 4.83 -37.30
N LYS A 240 4.15 5.97 -37.94
CA LYS A 240 5.07 6.49 -38.97
C LYS A 240 6.19 7.36 -38.40
#